data_7edd9540a9082db364e6a77fd9447d67
#
_entry.id   7edd9540a9082db364e6a77fd9447d67
#
_cell.length_a   1.000
_cell.length_b   1.000
_cell.length_c   1.000
_cell.angle_alpha   90.00
_cell.angle_beta   90.00
_cell.angle_gamma   90.00
#
_symmetry.space_group_name_H-M   'P 1'
#
loop_
_entity.id
_entity.type
_entity.pdbx_description
1 polymer ?
#
loop_
_entity_poly.entity_id
_entity_poly.type
_entity_poly.pdbx_seq_one_letter_code
_entity_poly.pdbx_strand_id
1 'polypeptide(L)'
;MLDARKVKAEKPRNIKRRNQKAIVALLQNSAEMTIPEIADRLELSRTSATQIVNELCREKVLKKVGTRDSTTAGGKPPRVFSMNASFRYTIIVIIGNDFISCNISNMKCRVIQRRVRELSDLGRWNGWNLAMEVTADEVKLLLKESGIRKEQICMMVVACGGVVDRKRGVCMFPIGTKRMNDFPVC
;
A
#
# COMPACT_ATOMS: atom_id res chain seq x y z
N MET A 1 -33.09 29.60 17.04
CA MET A 1 -32.25 30.12 15.94
C MET A 1 -31.10 29.14 15.72
N LEU A 2 -31.21 28.28 14.71
CA LEU A 2 -30.20 27.32 14.35
C LEU A 2 -29.11 28.04 13.53
N ASP A 3 -27.91 28.08 14.06
CA ASP A 3 -26.75 28.69 13.43
C ASP A 3 -26.37 27.88 12.18
N ALA A 4 -26.68 28.42 11.02
CA ALA A 4 -26.32 27.85 9.74
C ALA A 4 -24.81 28.04 9.52
N ARG A 5 -23.99 27.16 10.12
CA ARG A 5 -22.55 27.10 9.85
C ARG A 5 -22.36 26.93 8.33
N LYS A 6 -21.82 27.96 7.68
CA LYS A 6 -21.43 27.94 6.27
C LYS A 6 -20.61 26.69 6.00
N VAL A 7 -21.23 25.67 5.40
CA VAL A 7 -20.52 24.51 4.86
C VAL A 7 -19.63 25.06 3.75
N LYS A 8 -18.35 25.17 4.03
CA LYS A 8 -17.36 25.68 3.07
C LYS A 8 -17.31 24.69 1.91
N ALA A 9 -17.74 25.10 0.72
CA ALA A 9 -17.72 24.24 -0.46
C ALA A 9 -16.33 23.65 -0.66
N GLU A 10 -16.25 22.33 -0.82
CA GLU A 10 -15.01 21.64 -1.04
C GLU A 10 -14.40 22.06 -2.39
N LYS A 11 -13.10 22.39 -2.41
CA LYS A 11 -12.44 22.82 -3.65
C LYS A 11 -12.50 21.69 -4.69
N PRO A 12 -12.76 21.97 -5.98
CA PRO A 12 -12.87 20.93 -7.04
C PRO A 12 -11.67 19.96 -7.08
N ARG A 13 -10.47 20.44 -6.78
CA ARG A 13 -9.25 19.61 -6.68
C ARG A 13 -9.32 18.56 -5.57
N ASN A 14 -9.95 18.89 -4.44
CA ASN A 14 -10.10 17.96 -3.32
C ASN A 14 -11.13 16.88 -3.65
N ILE A 15 -12.24 17.27 -4.30
CA ILE A 15 -13.27 16.33 -4.77
C ILE A 15 -12.65 15.32 -5.74
N LYS A 16 -11.88 15.81 -6.74
CA LYS A 16 -11.19 14.95 -7.70
C LYS A 16 -10.25 13.97 -7.00
N ARG A 17 -9.41 14.44 -6.06
CA ARG A 17 -8.47 13.60 -5.31
C ARG A 17 -9.18 12.56 -4.45
N ARG A 18 -10.30 12.92 -3.85
CA ARG A 18 -11.15 11.99 -3.09
C ARG A 18 -11.69 10.88 -4.00
N ASN A 19 -12.21 11.24 -5.18
CA ASN A 19 -12.74 10.30 -6.14
C ASN A 19 -11.65 9.39 -6.73
N GLN A 20 -10.45 9.91 -7.00
CA GLN A 20 -9.29 9.09 -7.38
C GLN A 20 -8.97 8.04 -6.32
N LYS A 21 -8.89 8.45 -5.04
CA LYS A 21 -8.66 7.51 -3.93
C LYS A 21 -9.74 6.45 -3.82
N ALA A 22 -11.01 6.83 -4.00
CA ALA A 22 -12.13 5.90 -3.95
C ALA A 22 -12.07 4.86 -5.07
N ILE A 23 -11.76 5.27 -6.31
CA ILE A 23 -11.58 4.36 -7.45
C ILE A 23 -10.41 3.40 -7.21
N VAL A 24 -9.28 3.91 -6.70
CA VAL A 24 -8.11 3.07 -6.37
C VAL A 24 -8.48 2.04 -5.30
N ALA A 25 -9.11 2.44 -4.21
CA ALA A 25 -9.54 1.54 -3.12
C ALA A 25 -10.54 0.48 -3.62
N LEU A 26 -11.48 0.87 -4.47
CA LEU A 26 -12.45 -0.04 -5.06
C LEU A 26 -11.76 -1.12 -5.91
N LEU A 27 -10.84 -0.74 -6.80
CA LEU A 27 -10.13 -1.67 -7.69
C LEU A 27 -9.00 -2.44 -6.98
N GLN A 28 -8.53 -1.98 -5.83
CA GLN A 28 -7.60 -2.71 -4.99
C GLN A 28 -8.25 -3.97 -4.40
N ASN A 29 -9.53 -3.84 -4.00
CA ASN A 29 -10.31 -4.93 -3.41
C ASN A 29 -11.10 -5.74 -4.43
N SER A 30 -11.29 -5.24 -5.64
CA SER A 30 -12.01 -5.90 -6.73
C SER A 30 -11.04 -6.49 -7.75
N ALA A 31 -11.46 -7.55 -8.45
CA ALA A 31 -10.62 -8.14 -9.49
C ALA A 31 -10.53 -7.20 -10.70
N GLU A 32 -11.66 -6.88 -11.28
CA GLU A 32 -11.79 -6.13 -12.55
C GLU A 32 -13.14 -5.45 -12.63
N MET A 33 -13.18 -4.23 -13.18
CA MET A 33 -14.44 -3.47 -13.36
C MET A 33 -14.43 -2.65 -14.64
N THR A 34 -15.62 -2.42 -15.19
CA THR A 34 -15.88 -1.47 -16.26
C THR A 34 -16.12 -0.07 -15.71
N ILE A 35 -16.00 0.97 -16.57
CA ILE A 35 -16.29 2.37 -16.15
C ILE A 35 -17.74 2.55 -15.66
N PRO A 36 -18.77 1.99 -16.30
CA PRO A 36 -20.13 2.04 -15.76
C PRO A 36 -20.24 1.46 -14.35
N GLU A 37 -19.68 0.27 -14.09
CA GLU A 37 -19.69 -0.35 -12.77
C GLU A 37 -18.98 0.50 -11.70
N ILE A 38 -17.85 1.14 -12.06
CA ILE A 38 -17.14 2.06 -11.17
C ILE A 38 -18.00 3.29 -10.86
N ALA A 39 -18.64 3.86 -11.89
CA ALA A 39 -19.49 5.03 -11.76
C ALA A 39 -20.68 4.74 -10.85
N ASP A 40 -21.38 3.63 -11.08
CA ASP A 40 -22.54 3.20 -10.31
C ASP A 40 -22.18 2.90 -8.84
N ARG A 41 -21.04 2.20 -8.61
CA ARG A 41 -20.57 1.87 -7.25
C ARG A 41 -20.20 3.08 -6.40
N LEU A 42 -19.68 4.12 -7.03
CA LEU A 42 -19.17 5.32 -6.35
C LEU A 42 -20.08 6.54 -6.52
N GLU A 43 -21.25 6.34 -7.12
CA GLU A 43 -22.22 7.41 -7.39
C GLU A 43 -21.59 8.60 -8.16
N LEU A 44 -20.73 8.27 -9.12
CA LEU A 44 -20.07 9.25 -9.97
C LEU A 44 -20.77 9.37 -11.33
N SER A 45 -20.68 10.55 -11.95
CA SER A 45 -21.05 10.64 -13.37
C SER A 45 -20.09 9.79 -14.22
N ARG A 46 -20.61 9.17 -15.29
CA ARG A 46 -19.79 8.39 -16.23
C ARG A 46 -18.62 9.19 -16.81
N THR A 47 -18.83 10.48 -17.06
CA THR A 47 -17.81 11.41 -17.54
C THR A 47 -16.69 11.56 -16.52
N SER A 48 -17.02 11.81 -15.25
CA SER A 48 -16.02 11.93 -14.17
C SER A 48 -15.24 10.63 -13.96
N ALA A 49 -15.94 9.49 -13.91
CA ALA A 49 -15.29 8.19 -13.77
C ALA A 49 -14.35 7.89 -14.96
N THR A 50 -14.78 8.19 -16.20
CA THR A 50 -13.96 8.03 -17.42
C THR A 50 -12.70 8.87 -17.36
N GLN A 51 -12.81 10.14 -16.99
CA GLN A 51 -11.66 11.04 -16.90
C GLN A 51 -10.66 10.52 -15.86
N ILE A 52 -11.11 10.17 -14.67
CA ILE A 52 -10.26 9.70 -13.57
C ILE A 52 -9.58 8.37 -13.94
N VAL A 53 -10.33 7.39 -14.46
CA VAL A 53 -9.79 6.09 -14.87
C VAL A 53 -8.71 6.26 -15.94
N ASN A 54 -8.93 7.14 -16.95
CA ASN A 54 -7.95 7.41 -17.99
C ASN A 54 -6.68 8.07 -17.44
N GLU A 55 -6.80 8.97 -16.45
CA GLU A 55 -5.65 9.57 -15.76
C GLU A 55 -4.85 8.50 -15.00
N LEU A 56 -5.53 7.69 -14.21
CA LEU A 56 -4.88 6.61 -13.44
C LEU A 56 -4.23 5.55 -14.36
N CYS A 57 -4.77 5.32 -15.55
CA CYS A 57 -4.13 4.49 -16.58
C CYS A 57 -2.86 5.14 -17.15
N ARG A 58 -2.87 6.45 -17.42
CA ARG A 58 -1.67 7.18 -17.87
C ARG A 58 -0.58 7.17 -16.81
N GLU A 59 -0.95 7.27 -15.54
CA GLU A 59 -0.06 7.18 -14.39
C GLU A 59 0.37 5.73 -14.08
N LYS A 60 -0.09 4.74 -14.85
CA LYS A 60 0.19 3.30 -14.70
C LYS A 60 -0.33 2.70 -13.38
N VAL A 61 -1.15 3.41 -12.63
CA VAL A 61 -1.82 2.91 -11.40
C VAL A 61 -2.86 1.87 -11.74
N LEU A 62 -3.63 2.11 -12.82
CA LEU A 62 -4.56 1.16 -13.40
C LEU A 62 -4.07 0.66 -14.76
N LYS A 63 -4.58 -0.48 -15.18
CA LYS A 63 -4.37 -1.04 -16.51
C LYS A 63 -5.69 -1.53 -17.11
N LYS A 64 -5.81 -1.39 -18.42
CA LYS A 64 -6.86 -2.07 -19.18
C LYS A 64 -6.49 -3.56 -19.29
N VAL A 65 -7.44 -4.45 -18.99
CA VAL A 65 -7.21 -5.91 -18.98
C VAL A 65 -8.03 -6.63 -20.04
N GLY A 66 -9.01 -5.98 -20.65
CA GLY A 66 -9.83 -6.58 -21.69
C GLY A 66 -11.08 -5.77 -22.02
N THR A 67 -12.04 -6.46 -22.57
CA THR A 67 -13.41 -6.01 -22.79
C THR A 67 -14.35 -7.10 -22.29
N ARG A 68 -15.55 -6.76 -21.80
CA ARG A 68 -16.64 -7.70 -21.58
C ARG A 68 -17.51 -7.78 -22.81
N ASP A 69 -18.24 -8.87 -22.96
CA ASP A 69 -19.24 -8.99 -24.02
C ASP A 69 -20.27 -7.86 -23.90
N SER A 70 -20.69 -7.33 -25.03
CA SER A 70 -21.76 -6.35 -25.09
C SER A 70 -23.06 -7.00 -24.58
N THR A 71 -23.85 -6.23 -23.82
CA THR A 71 -25.21 -6.66 -23.46
C THR A 71 -26.04 -6.90 -24.73
N THR A 72 -27.09 -7.71 -24.63
CA THR A 72 -28.04 -8.08 -25.72
C THR A 72 -28.62 -6.86 -26.49
N ALA A 73 -28.48 -5.65 -25.95
CA ALA A 73 -28.92 -4.39 -26.58
C ALA A 73 -27.97 -3.84 -27.65
N GLY A 74 -26.84 -4.52 -27.93
CA GLY A 74 -25.83 -4.06 -28.90
C GLY A 74 -24.96 -2.93 -28.35
N GLY A 75 -23.89 -2.59 -29.07
CA GLY A 75 -22.98 -1.51 -28.74
C GLY A 75 -21.52 -1.98 -28.61
N LYS A 76 -20.60 -1.02 -28.48
CA LYS A 76 -19.18 -1.32 -28.31
C LYS A 76 -18.92 -2.01 -26.97
N PRO A 77 -18.24 -3.17 -26.95
CA PRO A 77 -17.93 -3.87 -25.72
C PRO A 77 -17.25 -2.97 -24.68
N PRO A 78 -17.72 -2.93 -23.41
CA PRO A 78 -17.17 -2.08 -22.38
C PRO A 78 -15.75 -2.53 -22.03
N ARG A 79 -14.84 -1.56 -21.91
CA ARG A 79 -13.46 -1.80 -21.49
C ARG A 79 -13.42 -2.14 -20.00
N VAL A 80 -12.58 -3.12 -19.66
CA VAL A 80 -12.38 -3.60 -18.29
C VAL A 80 -11.03 -3.11 -17.78
N PHE A 81 -11.03 -2.64 -16.54
CA PHE A 81 -9.86 -2.08 -15.86
C PHE A 81 -9.58 -2.82 -14.57
N SER A 82 -8.31 -2.90 -14.21
CA SER A 82 -7.82 -3.51 -12.99
C SER A 82 -6.70 -2.67 -12.39
N MET A 83 -6.47 -2.85 -11.10
CA MET A 83 -5.25 -2.33 -10.45
C MET A 83 -4.01 -2.92 -11.13
N ASN A 84 -3.04 -2.09 -11.44
CA ASN A 84 -1.72 -2.55 -11.88
C ASN A 84 -0.91 -3.00 -10.67
N ALA A 85 -1.02 -4.27 -10.33
CA ALA A 85 -0.40 -4.84 -9.13
C ALA A 85 1.13 -4.62 -9.09
N SER A 86 1.80 -4.61 -10.25
CA SER A 86 3.25 -4.51 -10.38
C SER A 86 3.76 -3.07 -10.54
N PHE A 87 2.90 -2.07 -10.40
CA PHE A 87 3.29 -0.66 -10.58
C PHE A 87 4.25 -0.18 -9.50
N ARG A 88 3.95 -0.52 -8.24
CA ARG A 88 4.76 -0.19 -7.07
C ARG A 88 4.67 -1.32 -6.05
N TYR A 89 5.62 -1.29 -5.11
CA TYR A 89 5.71 -2.28 -4.05
C TYR A 89 5.97 -1.61 -2.71
N THR A 90 5.57 -2.29 -1.64
CA THR A 90 5.83 -1.90 -0.26
C THR A 90 6.68 -2.96 0.39
N ILE A 91 7.75 -2.57 1.07
CA ILE A 91 8.49 -3.45 1.96
C ILE A 91 7.84 -3.40 3.33
N ILE A 92 7.54 -4.55 3.91
CA ILE A 92 6.97 -4.68 5.24
C ILE A 92 7.96 -5.49 6.08
N VAL A 93 8.54 -4.86 7.08
CA VAL A 93 9.43 -5.46 8.05
C VAL A 93 8.67 -5.68 9.35
N ILE A 94 8.72 -6.88 9.89
CA ILE A 94 8.15 -7.22 11.19
C ILE A 94 9.29 -7.69 12.08
N ILE A 95 9.55 -6.95 13.15
CA ILE A 95 10.54 -7.32 14.16
C ILE A 95 9.80 -7.91 15.34
N GLY A 96 9.84 -9.24 15.44
CA GLY A 96 9.28 -10.01 16.56
C GLY A 96 10.28 -10.15 17.70
N ASN A 97 9.92 -10.96 18.69
CA ASN A 97 10.81 -11.25 19.81
C ASN A 97 11.96 -12.17 19.44
N ASP A 98 11.72 -13.09 18.53
CA ASP A 98 12.60 -14.19 18.14
C ASP A 98 12.82 -14.30 16.63
N PHE A 99 12.21 -13.41 15.84
CA PHE A 99 12.37 -13.40 14.39
C PHE A 99 12.31 -11.99 13.78
N ILE A 100 12.89 -11.86 12.60
CA ILE A 100 12.69 -10.73 11.69
C ILE A 100 12.07 -11.28 10.41
N SER A 101 10.94 -10.70 9.99
CA SER A 101 10.28 -11.03 8.74
C SER A 101 10.28 -9.84 7.79
N CYS A 102 10.92 -9.99 6.63
CA CYS A 102 10.95 -9.00 5.57
C CYS A 102 10.06 -9.48 4.41
N ASN A 103 9.13 -8.65 4.00
CA ASN A 103 8.13 -9.00 2.99
C ASN A 103 8.06 -7.91 1.92
N ILE A 104 7.84 -8.30 0.65
CA ILE A 104 7.45 -7.39 -0.41
C ILE A 104 5.98 -7.61 -0.73
N SER A 105 5.19 -6.56 -0.66
CA SER A 105 3.78 -6.55 -1.03
C SER A 105 3.55 -5.70 -2.27
N ASN A 106 2.68 -6.16 -3.16
CA ASN A 106 2.28 -5.44 -4.36
C ASN A 106 1.11 -4.47 -4.09
N MET A 107 0.68 -3.72 -5.12
CA MET A 107 -0.43 -2.76 -5.01
C MET A 107 -1.80 -3.39 -4.67
N LYS A 108 -1.95 -4.70 -4.78
CA LYS A 108 -3.14 -5.46 -4.31
C LYS A 108 -2.96 -6.01 -2.90
N CYS A 109 -1.99 -5.52 -2.13
CA CYS A 109 -1.67 -5.97 -0.77
C CYS A 109 -1.36 -7.48 -0.67
N ARG A 110 -0.92 -8.11 -1.77
CA ARG A 110 -0.48 -9.51 -1.75
C ARG A 110 1.01 -9.56 -1.52
N VAL A 111 1.43 -10.34 -0.55
CA VAL A 111 2.85 -10.66 -0.34
C VAL A 111 3.32 -11.52 -1.51
N ILE A 112 4.33 -11.04 -2.23
CA ILE A 112 4.91 -11.72 -3.40
C ILE A 112 6.25 -12.36 -3.13
N GLN A 113 6.96 -11.86 -2.11
CA GLN A 113 8.23 -12.42 -1.65
C GLN A 113 8.33 -12.23 -0.14
N ARG A 114 8.88 -13.21 0.56
CA ARG A 114 9.08 -13.21 2.01
C ARG A 114 10.39 -13.84 2.38
N ARG A 115 11.08 -13.24 3.35
CA ARG A 115 12.23 -13.80 4.05
C ARG A 115 11.98 -13.74 5.56
N VAL A 116 12.37 -14.76 6.26
CA VAL A 116 12.30 -14.82 7.72
C VAL A 116 13.69 -15.20 8.24
N ARG A 117 14.15 -14.49 9.24
CA ARG A 117 15.37 -14.77 9.96
C ARG A 117 15.03 -15.03 11.42
N GLU A 118 15.36 -16.21 11.91
CA GLU A 118 15.27 -16.52 13.33
C GLU A 118 16.41 -15.82 14.07
N LEU A 119 16.09 -15.21 15.22
CA LEU A 119 17.07 -14.48 16.02
C LEU A 119 17.90 -15.41 16.90
N SER A 120 17.39 -16.61 17.20
CA SER A 120 18.14 -17.69 17.84
C SER A 120 19.42 -18.07 17.09
N ASP A 121 19.39 -17.98 15.75
CA ASP A 121 20.51 -18.31 14.87
C ASP A 121 21.70 -17.33 14.97
N LEU A 122 21.46 -16.16 15.58
CA LEU A 122 22.44 -15.08 15.70
C LEU A 122 23.24 -15.13 17.01
N GLY A 123 23.07 -16.19 17.82
CA GLY A 123 23.69 -16.31 19.12
C GLY A 123 23.06 -15.36 20.15
N ARG A 124 23.86 -14.72 21.00
CA ARG A 124 23.32 -13.77 21.97
C ARG A 124 22.70 -12.57 21.24
N TRP A 125 21.37 -12.40 21.36
CA TRP A 125 20.65 -11.22 20.96
C TRP A 125 21.26 -9.97 21.63
N ASN A 126 22.00 -9.20 20.87
CA ASN A 126 22.76 -8.04 21.37
C ASN A 126 22.08 -6.70 21.05
N GLY A 127 20.74 -6.70 21.08
CA GLY A 127 19.95 -5.48 20.99
C GLY A 127 19.58 -5.06 19.57
N TRP A 128 18.95 -3.90 19.51
CA TRP A 128 18.31 -3.36 18.29
C TRP A 128 19.28 -3.03 17.16
N ASN A 129 20.54 -2.67 17.47
CA ASN A 129 21.52 -2.39 16.41
C ASN A 129 21.72 -3.61 15.52
N LEU A 130 21.86 -4.78 16.14
CA LEU A 130 21.96 -6.03 15.40
C LEU A 130 20.69 -6.33 14.61
N ALA A 131 19.49 -6.05 15.18
CA ALA A 131 18.22 -6.20 14.46
C ALA A 131 18.17 -5.32 13.22
N MET A 132 18.65 -4.09 13.29
CA MET A 132 18.68 -3.18 12.15
C MET A 132 19.66 -3.61 11.09
N GLU A 133 20.86 -4.08 11.47
CA GLU A 133 21.85 -4.62 10.54
C GLU A 133 21.30 -5.86 9.82
N VAL A 134 20.75 -6.81 10.57
CA VAL A 134 20.11 -8.01 9.99
C VAL A 134 18.94 -7.63 9.10
N THR A 135 18.09 -6.70 9.53
CA THR A 135 16.98 -6.21 8.71
C THR A 135 17.49 -5.62 7.39
N ALA A 136 18.53 -4.80 7.45
CA ALA A 136 19.09 -4.18 6.25
C ALA A 136 19.62 -5.24 5.26
N ASP A 137 20.27 -6.26 5.76
CA ASP A 137 20.82 -7.34 4.92
C ASP A 137 19.71 -8.24 4.36
N GLU A 138 18.71 -8.61 5.18
CA GLU A 138 17.55 -9.38 4.70
C GLU A 138 16.75 -8.60 3.65
N VAL A 139 16.61 -7.29 3.78
CA VAL A 139 15.95 -6.44 2.76
C VAL A 139 16.75 -6.38 1.48
N LYS A 140 18.09 -6.27 1.53
CA LYS A 140 18.96 -6.31 0.34
C LYS A 140 18.81 -7.65 -0.39
N LEU A 141 18.84 -8.76 0.35
CA LEU A 141 18.67 -10.11 -0.21
C LEU A 141 17.27 -10.27 -0.82
N LEU A 142 16.23 -9.81 -0.11
CA LEU A 142 14.84 -9.85 -0.58
C LEU A 142 14.67 -9.11 -1.90
N LEU A 143 15.25 -7.92 -2.05
CA LEU A 143 15.22 -7.14 -3.29
C LEU A 143 16.00 -7.85 -4.41
N LYS A 144 17.18 -8.39 -4.11
CA LYS A 144 17.98 -9.14 -5.08
C LYS A 144 17.23 -10.37 -5.62
N GLU A 145 16.64 -11.15 -4.74
CA GLU A 145 15.91 -12.37 -5.11
C GLU A 145 14.61 -12.08 -5.85
N SER A 146 13.90 -10.99 -5.50
CA SER A 146 12.65 -10.61 -6.16
C SER A 146 12.84 -10.01 -7.55
N GLY A 147 14.04 -9.54 -7.89
CA GLY A 147 14.32 -8.78 -9.11
C GLY A 147 13.66 -7.40 -9.17
N ILE A 148 13.05 -6.95 -8.06
CA ILE A 148 12.38 -5.65 -7.98
C ILE A 148 13.41 -4.54 -7.76
N ARG A 149 13.36 -3.52 -8.61
CA ARG A 149 14.28 -2.38 -8.51
C ARG A 149 13.85 -1.44 -7.38
N LYS A 150 14.81 -0.78 -6.74
CA LYS A 150 14.58 0.15 -5.60
C LYS A 150 13.58 1.26 -5.96
N GLU A 151 13.62 1.76 -7.20
CA GLU A 151 12.73 2.82 -7.68
C GLU A 151 11.25 2.40 -7.76
N GLN A 152 10.98 1.10 -7.73
CA GLN A 152 9.63 0.55 -7.68
C GLN A 152 9.09 0.45 -6.26
N ILE A 153 9.94 0.60 -5.24
CA ILE A 153 9.53 0.64 -3.84
C ILE A 153 8.98 2.03 -3.53
N CYS A 154 7.72 2.11 -3.13
CA CYS A 154 7.09 3.38 -2.76
C CYS A 154 7.11 3.65 -1.26
N MET A 155 7.27 2.61 -0.44
CA MET A 155 7.23 2.75 1.01
C MET A 155 7.90 1.55 1.68
N MET A 156 8.49 1.79 2.85
CA MET A 156 8.85 0.76 3.81
C MET A 156 8.04 0.98 5.08
N VAL A 157 7.46 -0.08 5.60
CA VAL A 157 6.73 -0.10 6.87
C VAL A 157 7.50 -1.00 7.82
N VAL A 158 7.82 -0.51 8.99
CA VAL A 158 8.44 -1.31 10.06
C VAL A 158 7.41 -1.47 11.18
N ALA A 159 7.07 -2.70 11.49
CA ALA A 159 6.25 -3.07 12.63
C ALA A 159 7.13 -3.72 13.69
N CYS A 160 7.12 -3.19 14.88
CA CYS A 160 7.80 -3.75 16.05
C CYS A 160 6.85 -3.78 17.24
N GLY A 161 7.08 -4.73 18.15
CA GLY A 161 6.37 -4.74 19.43
C GLY A 161 6.89 -3.63 20.32
N GLY A 162 5.99 -2.89 20.98
CA GLY A 162 6.35 -1.80 21.90
C GLY A 162 5.42 -0.60 21.81
N VAL A 163 5.77 0.44 22.55
CA VAL A 163 5.06 1.73 22.52
C VAL A 163 5.84 2.69 21.64
N VAL A 164 5.21 3.24 20.62
CA VAL A 164 5.85 4.17 19.68
C VAL A 164 5.44 5.60 19.98
N ASP A 165 6.41 6.45 20.30
CA ASP A 165 6.24 7.90 20.30
C ASP A 165 6.43 8.42 18.86
N ARG A 166 5.31 8.70 18.19
CA ARG A 166 5.32 9.18 16.80
C ARG A 166 5.91 10.58 16.64
N LYS A 167 5.88 11.40 17.68
CA LYS A 167 6.43 12.76 17.60
C LYS A 167 7.95 12.74 17.64
N ARG A 168 8.51 11.85 18.45
CA ARG A 168 9.97 11.67 18.60
C ARG A 168 10.54 10.66 17.61
N GLY A 169 9.69 9.87 16.92
CA GLY A 169 10.13 8.81 16.03
C GLY A 169 10.86 7.67 16.76
N VAL A 170 10.48 7.39 18.02
CA VAL A 170 11.15 6.39 18.84
C VAL A 170 10.18 5.31 19.33
N CYS A 171 10.68 4.09 19.44
CA CYS A 171 10.00 3.01 20.12
C CYS A 171 10.49 2.95 21.57
N MET A 172 9.55 3.16 22.50
CA MET A 172 9.78 3.00 23.93
C MET A 172 9.35 1.57 24.31
N PHE A 173 10.08 0.93 25.20
CA PHE A 173 9.75 -0.41 25.70
C PHE A 173 9.52 -1.45 24.59
N PRO A 174 10.49 -1.66 23.70
CA PRO A 174 10.37 -2.73 22.72
C PRO A 174 10.27 -4.08 23.42
N ILE A 175 9.28 -4.89 23.00
CA ILE A 175 9.03 -6.20 23.57
C ILE A 175 10.27 -7.08 23.40
N GLY A 176 10.64 -7.82 24.45
CA GLY A 176 11.81 -8.72 24.45
C GLY A 176 13.13 -8.12 24.87
N THR A 177 13.20 -6.81 25.13
CA THR A 177 14.43 -6.16 25.64
C THR A 177 14.28 -5.72 27.08
N LYS A 178 15.19 -6.16 27.96
CA LYS A 178 15.18 -5.76 29.39
C LYS A 178 15.72 -4.35 29.64
N ARG A 179 16.29 -3.66 28.64
CA ARG A 179 17.08 -2.43 28.86
C ARG A 179 17.16 -1.51 27.63
N MET A 180 16.09 -1.17 26.97
CA MET A 180 16.20 -0.11 25.96
C MET A 180 15.10 0.93 26.13
N ASN A 181 15.55 2.13 26.47
CA ASN A 181 14.78 3.35 26.41
C ASN A 181 15.05 4.02 25.06
N ASP A 182 13.99 4.43 24.36
CA ASP A 182 14.05 5.34 23.22
C ASP A 182 14.86 4.86 22.01
N PHE A 183 14.37 3.84 21.33
CA PHE A 183 14.98 3.36 20.10
C PHE A 183 14.45 4.15 18.88
N PRO A 184 15.31 4.78 18.03
CA PRO A 184 14.86 5.47 16.81
C PRO A 184 14.30 4.46 15.79
N VAL A 185 13.08 4.73 15.30
CA VAL A 185 12.39 3.91 14.27
C VAL A 185 12.09 4.69 12.99
N CYS A 186 12.41 5.99 12.97
CA CYS A 186 12.30 6.88 11.81
C CYS A 186 13.55 7.72 11.66
#